data_3e0deccf9f790824c2c830c5a690f699
#
_entry.id   3e0deccf9f790824c2c830c5a690f699
#
_cell.length_a   1.000
_cell.length_b   1.000
_cell.length_c   1.000
_cell.angle_alpha   90.00
_cell.angle_beta   90.00
_cell.angle_gamma   90.00
#
_symmetry.space_group_name_H-M   'P 1'
#
loop_
_entity.id
_entity.type
_entity.pdbx_description
1 polymer ?
#
loop_
_entity_poly.entity_id
_entity_poly.type
_entity_poly.pdbx_seq_one_letter_code
_entity_poly.pdbx_strand_id
1 'polypeptide(L)'
;GDSFQIMYGINGERKLTEEILPHLAGYEGSLPVRVGNAAYDQKQNDIFGYLMNIIDYYFLNFPGTVGEKEEMWEVVRIIVKTVYGIWRLPDRGIWEIRNEEKHFVFSKVMCWVALDRGVRVASYLKQPDYEVAWRKEADKIKEDIMLNGWNEEIQSFTQSYDSTHADSSL
;
A
#
# COMPACT_ATOMS: atom_id res chain seq x y z
N GLY A 1 -2.08 1.14 19.17
CA GLY A 1 -1.50 -0.08 18.62
C GLY A 1 -0.48 0.28 17.55
N ASP A 2 0.56 -0.52 17.40
CA ASP A 2 1.62 -0.26 16.45
C ASP A 2 1.07 -0.37 15.02
N SER A 3 1.31 0.67 14.20
CA SER A 3 0.98 0.67 12.79
C SER A 3 2.00 -0.15 12.00
N PHE A 4 1.60 -0.72 10.87
CA PHE A 4 2.55 -1.27 9.91
C PHE A 4 3.46 -0.16 9.39
N GLN A 5 4.75 -0.46 9.23
CA GLN A 5 5.75 0.39 8.60
C GLN A 5 6.14 -0.19 7.25
N ILE A 6 6.63 0.66 6.36
CA ILE A 6 7.07 0.27 5.03
C ILE A 6 8.43 -0.44 5.04
N MET A 7 9.21 -0.28 6.09
CA MET A 7 10.51 -0.92 6.25
C MET A 7 10.86 -1.12 7.73
N TYR A 8 11.70 -2.10 7.98
CA TYR A 8 12.22 -2.48 9.30
C TYR A 8 13.71 -2.79 9.18
N GLY A 9 14.44 -2.66 10.28
CA GLY A 9 15.79 -3.20 10.36
C GLY A 9 15.80 -4.73 10.29
N ILE A 10 16.95 -5.32 10.04
CA ILE A 10 17.10 -6.78 9.85
C ILE A 10 16.70 -7.60 11.08
N ASN A 11 16.74 -7.00 12.27
CA ASN A 11 16.30 -7.64 13.52
C ASN A 11 14.91 -7.13 13.98
N GLY A 12 14.18 -6.43 13.09
CA GLY A 12 12.85 -5.89 13.39
C GLY A 12 12.85 -4.49 14.00
N GLU A 13 13.97 -3.78 13.95
CA GLU A 13 14.06 -2.41 14.43
C GLU A 13 13.08 -1.52 13.66
N ARG A 14 12.28 -0.76 14.41
CA ARG A 14 11.28 0.15 13.83
C ARG A 14 11.85 1.54 13.50
N LYS A 15 12.90 1.96 14.18
CA LYS A 15 13.54 3.25 13.97
C LYS A 15 14.80 3.09 13.15
N LEU A 16 14.78 3.65 11.95
CA LEU A 16 15.89 3.62 11.00
C LEU A 16 16.41 5.05 10.80
N THR A 17 17.27 5.51 11.70
CA THR A 17 17.77 6.88 11.69
C THR A 17 18.53 7.17 10.39
N GLU A 18 18.18 8.27 9.71
CA GLU A 18 18.92 8.78 8.57
C GLU A 18 19.96 9.80 9.05
N GLU A 19 21.18 9.68 8.56
CA GLU A 19 22.29 10.59 8.87
C GLU A 19 22.94 11.10 7.58
N ILE A 20 23.32 12.37 7.58
CA ILE A 20 24.06 12.97 6.48
C ILE A 20 25.55 12.69 6.66
N LEU A 21 26.20 12.26 5.58
CA LEU A 21 27.64 12.00 5.53
C LEU A 21 28.34 13.19 4.81
N PRO A 22 28.69 14.27 5.54
CA PRO A 22 29.15 15.51 4.92
C PRO A 22 30.54 15.40 4.31
N HIS A 23 31.29 14.34 4.61
CA HIS A 23 32.62 14.07 4.04
C HIS A 23 32.55 13.38 2.67
N LEU A 24 31.38 13.02 2.17
CA LEU A 24 31.21 12.40 0.85
C LEU A 24 30.61 13.41 -0.12
N ALA A 25 31.23 13.56 -1.30
CA ALA A 25 30.78 14.48 -2.34
C ALA A 25 29.54 13.99 -3.12
N GLY A 26 29.23 12.70 -3.02
CA GLY A 26 28.20 12.09 -3.85
C GLY A 26 28.63 11.88 -5.30
N TYR A 27 27.87 11.03 -6.01
CA TYR A 27 28.08 10.81 -7.44
C TYR A 27 27.74 12.11 -8.21
N GLU A 28 28.69 12.60 -9.01
CA GLU A 28 28.56 13.86 -9.77
C GLU A 28 28.12 15.07 -8.92
N GLY A 29 28.50 15.10 -7.65
CA GLY A 29 28.14 16.19 -6.74
C GLY A 29 26.70 16.10 -6.20
N SER A 30 26.05 14.95 -6.29
CA SER A 30 24.69 14.73 -5.77
C SER A 30 24.68 14.71 -4.23
N LEU A 31 24.40 15.86 -3.64
CA LEU A 31 24.36 16.08 -2.19
C LEU A 31 22.91 16.22 -1.70
N PRO A 32 22.68 15.90 -0.41
CA PRO A 32 23.58 15.26 0.56
C PRO A 32 23.66 13.75 0.37
N VAL A 33 24.83 13.16 0.66
CA VAL A 33 24.96 11.70 0.81
C VAL A 33 24.43 11.30 2.19
N ARG A 34 23.66 10.23 2.24
CA ARG A 34 22.99 9.76 3.46
C ARG A 34 23.23 8.28 3.72
N VAL A 35 23.13 7.88 4.98
CA VAL A 35 22.99 6.50 5.45
C VAL A 35 21.72 6.40 6.27
N GLY A 36 21.08 5.23 6.28
CA GLY A 36 19.73 5.05 6.83
C GLY A 36 18.65 5.53 5.84
N ASN A 37 17.41 5.56 6.28
CA ASN A 37 16.29 6.05 5.46
C ASN A 37 15.18 6.63 6.34
N ALA A 38 14.98 7.94 6.28
CA ALA A 38 13.92 8.63 7.03
C ALA A 38 12.50 8.28 6.54
N ALA A 39 12.36 7.60 5.40
CA ALA A 39 11.06 7.14 4.94
C ALA A 39 10.45 6.02 5.81
N TYR A 40 11.19 5.47 6.79
CA TYR A 40 10.69 4.41 7.67
C TYR A 40 9.42 4.79 8.44
N ASP A 41 9.17 6.07 8.67
CA ASP A 41 7.97 6.59 9.34
C ASP A 41 6.95 7.22 8.38
N GLN A 42 7.20 7.15 7.06
CA GLN A 42 6.26 7.64 6.06
C GLN A 42 5.00 6.78 6.03
N LYS A 43 3.88 7.45 5.82
CA LYS A 43 2.62 6.80 5.54
C LYS A 43 2.54 6.48 4.05
N GLN A 44 2.53 5.19 3.73
CA GLN A 44 2.39 4.68 2.38
C GLN A 44 1.28 3.62 2.35
N ASN A 45 0.20 3.94 1.64
CA ASN A 45 -1.01 3.12 1.67
C ASN A 45 -0.93 1.91 0.72
N ASP A 46 0.04 1.88 -0.17
CA ASP A 46 0.27 0.78 -1.13
C ASP A 46 0.72 -0.53 -0.47
N ILE A 47 1.40 -0.47 0.68
CA ILE A 47 1.89 -1.65 1.40
C ILE A 47 0.79 -2.69 1.66
N PHE A 48 -0.44 -2.27 1.90
CA PHE A 48 -1.55 -3.17 2.21
C PHE A 48 -1.94 -4.05 1.03
N GLY A 49 -1.80 -3.54 -0.19
CA GLY A 49 -2.03 -4.32 -1.40
C GLY A 49 -1.00 -5.42 -1.59
N TYR A 50 0.28 -5.14 -1.33
CA TYR A 50 1.35 -6.16 -1.39
C TYR A 50 1.13 -7.26 -0.35
N LEU A 51 0.84 -6.88 0.90
CA LEU A 51 0.56 -7.84 1.97
C LEU A 51 -0.62 -8.75 1.62
N MET A 52 -1.71 -8.19 1.12
CA MET A 52 -2.90 -8.95 0.75
C MET A 52 -2.67 -9.85 -0.47
N ASN A 53 -1.84 -9.44 -1.43
CA ASN A 53 -1.45 -10.31 -2.54
C ASN A 53 -0.69 -11.55 -2.06
N ILE A 54 0.24 -11.39 -1.12
CA ILE A 54 0.99 -12.52 -0.55
C ILE A 54 0.06 -13.44 0.23
N ILE A 55 -0.86 -12.89 1.02
CA ILE A 55 -1.83 -13.65 1.81
C ILE A 55 -2.78 -14.42 0.89
N ASP A 56 -3.34 -13.77 -0.14
CA ASP A 56 -4.20 -14.42 -1.13
C ASP A 56 -3.47 -15.57 -1.85
N TYR A 57 -2.22 -15.34 -2.26
CA TYR A 57 -1.37 -16.38 -2.86
C TYR A 57 -1.15 -17.57 -1.90
N TYR A 58 -0.93 -17.30 -0.61
CA TYR A 58 -0.81 -18.35 0.42
C TYR A 58 -2.08 -19.19 0.50
N PHE A 59 -3.25 -18.57 0.62
CA PHE A 59 -4.53 -19.29 0.70
C PHE A 59 -4.82 -20.15 -0.52
N LEU A 60 -4.40 -19.71 -1.70
CA LEU A 60 -4.62 -20.42 -2.95
C LEU A 60 -3.70 -21.63 -3.15
N ASN A 61 -2.47 -21.54 -2.65
CA ASN A 61 -1.42 -22.51 -3.02
C ASN A 61 -1.00 -23.44 -1.88
N PHE A 62 -1.33 -23.09 -0.62
CA PHE A 62 -0.92 -23.89 0.53
C PHE A 62 -2.14 -24.36 1.34
N PRO A 63 -2.24 -25.68 1.64
CA PRO A 63 -3.40 -26.21 2.36
C PRO A 63 -3.53 -25.64 3.77
N GLY A 64 -2.41 -25.39 4.47
CA GLY A 64 -2.36 -24.87 5.84
C GLY A 64 -3.19 -25.67 6.85
N THR A 65 -2.90 -25.50 8.12
CA THR A 65 -3.76 -26.02 9.21
C THR A 65 -4.95 -25.09 9.46
N VAL A 66 -5.96 -25.57 10.18
CA VAL A 66 -7.11 -24.73 10.58
C VAL A 66 -6.65 -23.54 11.41
N GLY A 67 -5.74 -23.75 12.39
CA GLY A 67 -5.22 -22.67 13.23
C GLY A 67 -4.46 -21.59 12.43
N GLU A 68 -3.60 -21.98 11.50
CA GLU A 68 -2.90 -21.02 10.63
C GLU A 68 -3.86 -20.18 9.79
N LYS A 69 -4.95 -20.79 9.29
CA LYS A 69 -5.99 -20.08 8.55
C LYS A 69 -6.77 -19.09 9.42
N GLU A 70 -7.06 -19.46 10.65
CA GLU A 70 -7.73 -18.58 11.61
C GLU A 70 -6.88 -17.37 11.98
N GLU A 71 -5.58 -17.59 12.28
CA GLU A 71 -4.63 -16.51 12.56
C GLU A 71 -4.49 -15.57 11.35
N MET A 72 -4.33 -16.13 10.16
CA MET A 72 -4.20 -15.34 8.93
C MET A 72 -5.49 -14.57 8.62
N TRP A 73 -6.66 -15.15 8.91
CA TRP A 73 -7.94 -14.48 8.74
C TRP A 73 -8.07 -13.24 9.64
N GLU A 74 -7.56 -13.31 10.87
CA GLU A 74 -7.49 -12.13 11.74
C GLU A 74 -6.64 -11.01 11.10
N VAL A 75 -5.48 -11.37 10.53
CA VAL A 75 -4.62 -10.41 9.83
C VAL A 75 -5.34 -9.78 8.63
N VAL A 76 -6.03 -10.58 7.83
CA VAL A 76 -6.84 -10.10 6.69
C VAL A 76 -7.87 -9.07 7.15
N ARG A 77 -8.62 -9.36 8.22
CA ARG A 77 -9.63 -8.43 8.76
C ARG A 77 -9.01 -7.12 9.26
N ILE A 78 -7.85 -7.19 9.91
CA ILE A 78 -7.11 -6.00 10.37
C ILE A 78 -6.68 -5.15 9.20
N ILE A 79 -6.10 -5.76 8.16
CA ILE A 79 -5.65 -5.04 6.95
C ILE A 79 -6.85 -4.36 6.28
N VAL A 80 -7.92 -5.10 6.01
CA VAL A 80 -9.11 -4.54 5.35
C VAL A 80 -9.71 -3.40 6.19
N LYS A 81 -9.85 -3.56 7.51
CA LYS A 81 -10.32 -2.50 8.40
C LYS A 81 -9.43 -1.26 8.34
N THR A 82 -8.11 -1.45 8.26
CA THR A 82 -7.17 -0.35 8.13
C THR A 82 -7.39 0.39 6.81
N VAL A 83 -7.47 -0.35 5.70
CA VAL A 83 -7.70 0.23 4.36
C VAL A 83 -9.02 1.01 4.30
N TYR A 84 -10.10 0.51 4.90
CA TYR A 84 -11.36 1.26 5.03
C TYR A 84 -11.18 2.65 5.65
N GLY A 85 -10.30 2.76 6.65
CA GLY A 85 -10.03 4.02 7.35
C GLY A 85 -9.14 4.99 6.59
N ILE A 86 -8.30 4.49 5.67
CA ILE A 86 -7.20 5.29 5.11
C ILE A 86 -7.29 5.56 3.61
N TRP A 87 -7.99 4.76 2.82
CA TRP A 87 -7.92 4.86 1.36
C TRP A 87 -8.35 6.23 0.80
N ARG A 88 -9.20 6.97 1.54
CA ARG A 88 -9.61 8.33 1.18
C ARG A 88 -8.59 9.41 1.58
N LEU A 89 -7.58 9.05 2.34
CA LEU A 89 -6.55 9.98 2.80
C LEU A 89 -5.39 10.04 1.79
N PRO A 90 -4.67 11.17 1.72
CA PRO A 90 -3.42 11.23 0.98
C PRO A 90 -2.32 10.46 1.70
N ASP A 91 -1.24 10.17 0.98
CA ASP A 91 -0.04 9.51 1.48
C ASP A 91 1.24 10.00 0.77
N ARG A 92 2.37 9.31 0.98
CA ARG A 92 3.66 9.65 0.36
C ARG A 92 3.93 8.91 -0.95
N GLY A 93 3.13 7.87 -1.26
CA GLY A 93 3.29 7.03 -2.44
C GLY A 93 4.53 6.15 -2.43
N ILE A 94 4.63 5.28 -3.44
CA ILE A 94 5.72 4.31 -3.58
C ILE A 94 7.10 4.96 -3.80
N TRP A 95 7.14 6.19 -4.33
CA TRP A 95 8.38 6.89 -4.64
C TRP A 95 9.03 7.61 -3.44
N GLU A 96 8.53 7.39 -2.23
CA GLU A 96 9.03 7.96 -0.97
C GLU A 96 9.19 9.50 -1.05
N ILE A 97 8.24 10.17 -1.68
CA ILE A 97 8.30 11.62 -1.90
C ILE A 97 8.38 12.33 -0.54
N ARG A 98 9.38 13.21 -0.40
CA ARG A 98 9.63 13.96 0.85
C ARG A 98 8.79 15.24 0.98
N ASN A 99 8.04 15.58 -0.08
CA ASN A 99 7.15 16.73 -0.12
C ASN A 99 5.79 16.42 0.56
N GLU A 100 4.77 17.20 0.23
CA GLU A 100 3.41 17.03 0.75
C GLU A 100 2.79 15.69 0.33
N GLU A 101 1.96 15.15 1.21
CA GLU A 101 1.15 13.97 0.91
C GLU A 101 0.15 14.28 -0.22
N LYS A 102 -0.06 13.32 -1.13
CA LYS A 102 -0.99 13.44 -2.26
C LYS A 102 -1.87 12.20 -2.38
N HIS A 103 -2.91 12.31 -3.18
CA HIS A 103 -3.73 11.17 -3.57
C HIS A 103 -3.05 10.44 -4.75
N PHE A 104 -2.00 9.67 -4.46
CA PHE A 104 -1.30 8.88 -5.47
C PHE A 104 -2.21 7.78 -6.01
N VAL A 105 -2.36 7.73 -7.34
CA VAL A 105 -3.23 6.74 -8.01
C VAL A 105 -2.78 5.33 -7.69
N PHE A 106 -1.46 5.06 -7.72
CA PHE A 106 -0.92 3.76 -7.37
C PHE A 106 -1.30 3.32 -5.96
N SER A 107 -1.21 4.21 -4.97
CA SER A 107 -1.65 3.91 -3.60
C SER A 107 -3.14 3.54 -3.52
N LYS A 108 -3.99 4.25 -4.30
CA LYS A 108 -5.43 3.91 -4.38
C LYS A 108 -5.65 2.55 -5.04
N VAL A 109 -4.93 2.26 -6.13
CA VAL A 109 -4.97 0.95 -6.79
C VAL A 109 -4.59 -0.16 -5.81
N MET A 110 -3.53 0.03 -5.02
CA MET A 110 -3.10 -0.96 -4.04
C MET A 110 -4.07 -1.10 -2.85
N CYS A 111 -4.75 -0.03 -2.45
CA CYS A 111 -5.88 -0.12 -1.52
C CYS A 111 -7.04 -0.93 -2.12
N TRP A 112 -7.37 -0.73 -3.40
CA TRP A 112 -8.34 -1.55 -4.10
C TRP A 112 -7.91 -3.03 -4.15
N VAL A 113 -6.65 -3.30 -4.50
CA VAL A 113 -6.08 -4.66 -4.50
C VAL A 113 -6.24 -5.30 -3.13
N ALA A 114 -5.95 -4.58 -2.05
CA ALA A 114 -6.09 -5.12 -0.69
C ALA A 114 -7.54 -5.60 -0.41
N LEU A 115 -8.54 -4.81 -0.78
CA LEU A 115 -9.93 -5.21 -0.61
C LEU A 115 -10.34 -6.34 -1.56
N ASP A 116 -9.95 -6.28 -2.83
CA ASP A 116 -10.27 -7.32 -3.82
C ASP A 116 -9.72 -8.68 -3.39
N ARG A 117 -8.45 -8.73 -2.92
CA ARG A 117 -7.86 -9.96 -2.38
C ARG A 117 -8.54 -10.39 -1.08
N GLY A 118 -8.91 -9.44 -0.22
CA GLY A 118 -9.72 -9.71 0.98
C GLY A 118 -11.05 -10.39 0.64
N VAL A 119 -11.75 -9.93 -0.39
CA VAL A 119 -12.98 -10.56 -0.91
C VAL A 119 -12.71 -12.01 -1.34
N ARG A 120 -11.63 -12.27 -2.07
CA ARG A 120 -11.26 -13.63 -2.52
C ARG A 120 -11.00 -14.55 -1.33
N VAL A 121 -10.24 -14.08 -0.33
CA VAL A 121 -9.99 -14.84 0.90
C VAL A 121 -11.29 -15.09 1.67
N ALA A 122 -12.18 -14.10 1.80
CA ALA A 122 -13.48 -14.25 2.42
C ALA A 122 -14.33 -15.31 1.71
N SER A 123 -14.36 -15.30 0.38
CA SER A 123 -15.05 -16.31 -0.44
C SER A 123 -14.46 -17.71 -0.21
N TYR A 124 -13.13 -17.84 -0.23
CA TYR A 124 -12.43 -19.09 0.05
C TYR A 124 -12.77 -19.66 1.44
N LEU A 125 -12.86 -18.80 2.45
CA LEU A 125 -13.21 -19.17 3.83
C LEU A 125 -14.73 -19.25 4.09
N LYS A 126 -15.55 -19.08 3.05
CA LYS A 126 -17.03 -19.09 3.13
C LYS A 126 -17.57 -18.08 4.15
N GLN A 127 -17.11 -16.85 4.06
CA GLN A 127 -17.50 -15.71 4.88
C GLN A 127 -18.34 -14.70 4.06
N PRO A 128 -19.59 -15.02 3.68
CA PRO A 128 -20.37 -14.27 2.71
C PRO A 128 -20.66 -12.81 3.11
N ASP A 129 -20.83 -12.54 4.40
CA ASP A 129 -21.10 -11.18 4.88
C ASP A 129 -19.90 -10.26 4.64
N TYR A 130 -18.69 -10.76 4.88
CA TYR A 130 -17.44 -10.03 4.59
C TYR A 130 -17.24 -9.88 3.10
N GLU A 131 -17.48 -10.91 2.31
CA GLU A 131 -17.36 -10.89 0.86
C GLU A 131 -18.22 -9.77 0.26
N VAL A 132 -19.50 -9.69 0.62
CA VAL A 132 -20.43 -8.67 0.13
C VAL A 132 -20.02 -7.26 0.58
N ALA A 133 -19.70 -7.10 1.88
CA ALA A 133 -19.34 -5.79 2.43
C ALA A 133 -18.04 -5.25 1.81
N TRP A 134 -17.02 -6.10 1.68
CA TRP A 134 -15.72 -5.70 1.15
C TRP A 134 -15.76 -5.45 -0.35
N ARG A 135 -16.54 -6.23 -1.11
CA ARG A 135 -16.77 -5.97 -2.54
C ARG A 135 -17.37 -4.60 -2.77
N LYS A 136 -18.39 -4.25 -2.00
CA LYS A 136 -19.02 -2.92 -2.10
C LYS A 136 -18.04 -1.76 -1.88
N GLU A 137 -17.08 -1.91 -0.97
CA GLU A 137 -16.08 -0.87 -0.74
C GLU A 137 -14.97 -0.89 -1.81
N ALA A 138 -14.56 -2.08 -2.26
CA ALA A 138 -13.63 -2.21 -3.38
C ALA A 138 -14.17 -1.51 -4.65
N ASP A 139 -15.45 -1.68 -4.94
CA ASP A 139 -16.10 -1.04 -6.08
C ASP A 139 -16.06 0.50 -5.98
N LYS A 140 -16.27 1.05 -4.78
CA LYS A 140 -16.14 2.52 -4.54
C LYS A 140 -14.71 3.03 -4.78
N ILE A 141 -13.69 2.28 -4.33
CA ILE A 141 -12.30 2.64 -4.59
C ILE A 141 -12.03 2.64 -6.08
N LYS A 142 -12.50 1.61 -6.79
CA LYS A 142 -12.35 1.51 -8.24
C LYS A 142 -13.03 2.67 -8.97
N GLU A 143 -14.26 3.01 -8.58
CA GLU A 143 -14.99 4.15 -9.15
C GLU A 143 -14.24 5.47 -8.90
N ASP A 144 -13.71 5.68 -7.70
CA ASP A 144 -12.94 6.87 -7.34
C ASP A 144 -11.63 6.98 -8.15
N ILE A 145 -10.93 5.87 -8.35
CA ILE A 145 -9.73 5.80 -9.20
C ILE A 145 -10.07 6.18 -10.65
N MET A 146 -11.13 5.60 -11.20
CA MET A 146 -11.54 5.88 -12.58
C MET A 146 -11.98 7.32 -12.78
N LEU A 147 -12.64 7.90 -11.79
CA LEU A 147 -13.12 9.27 -11.84
C LEU A 147 -12.00 10.31 -11.72
N ASN A 148 -11.04 10.08 -10.83
CA ASN A 148 -10.06 11.10 -10.44
C ASN A 148 -8.64 10.80 -10.94
N GLY A 149 -8.33 9.56 -11.27
CA GLY A 149 -6.98 9.14 -11.68
C GLY A 149 -6.77 9.01 -13.19
N TRP A 150 -7.85 8.88 -13.97
CA TRP A 150 -7.77 8.82 -15.41
C TRP A 150 -7.72 10.20 -16.06
N ASN A 151 -6.81 10.39 -17.00
CA ASN A 151 -6.69 11.63 -17.76
C ASN A 151 -6.95 11.37 -19.26
N GLU A 152 -8.00 11.99 -19.79
CA GLU A 152 -8.42 11.80 -21.18
C GLU A 152 -7.46 12.42 -22.21
N GLU A 153 -6.70 13.45 -21.83
CA GLU A 153 -5.77 14.10 -22.76
C GLU A 153 -4.56 13.21 -23.08
N ILE A 154 -4.03 12.54 -22.04
CA ILE A 154 -2.88 11.64 -22.20
C ILE A 154 -3.28 10.17 -22.36
N GLN A 155 -4.57 9.85 -22.29
CA GLN A 155 -5.14 8.49 -22.36
C GLN A 155 -4.46 7.51 -21.41
N SER A 156 -4.21 7.96 -20.17
CA SER A 156 -3.50 7.20 -19.13
C SER A 156 -3.94 7.59 -17.72
N PHE A 157 -3.67 6.72 -16.77
CA PHE A 157 -3.70 7.10 -15.36
C PHE A 157 -2.56 8.06 -15.04
N THR A 158 -2.83 9.01 -14.15
CA THR A 158 -1.85 10.00 -13.69
C THR A 158 -1.15 9.54 -12.39
N GLN A 159 -0.04 10.17 -12.05
CA GLN A 159 0.70 9.90 -10.82
C GLN A 159 -0.16 10.17 -9.58
N SER A 160 -0.89 11.28 -9.56
CA SER A 160 -1.82 11.66 -8.49
C SER A 160 -3.05 12.33 -9.09
N TYR A 161 -4.14 12.44 -8.32
CA TYR A 161 -5.42 12.98 -8.80
C TYR A 161 -5.33 14.41 -9.36
N ASP A 162 -4.36 15.18 -8.90
CA ASP A 162 -4.11 16.57 -9.34
C ASP A 162 -2.97 16.68 -10.37
N SER A 163 -2.44 15.56 -10.87
CA SER A 163 -1.33 15.52 -11.82
C SER A 163 -1.81 15.42 -13.27
N THR A 164 -1.00 15.96 -14.18
CA THR A 164 -1.13 15.74 -15.64
C THR A 164 -0.08 14.77 -16.17
N HIS A 165 0.75 14.21 -15.30
CA HIS A 165 1.85 13.31 -15.68
C HIS A 165 1.49 11.87 -15.39
N ALA A 166 1.84 10.97 -16.32
CA ALA A 166 1.78 9.53 -16.12
C ALA A 166 2.84 9.09 -15.09
N ASP A 167 2.65 7.90 -14.52
CA ASP A 167 3.58 7.29 -13.58
C ASP A 167 3.94 5.88 -14.01
N SER A 168 5.22 5.53 -13.90
CA SER A 168 5.71 4.20 -14.29
C SER A 168 5.31 3.07 -13.34
N SER A 169 4.67 3.38 -12.22
CA SER A 169 4.09 2.38 -11.30
C SER A 169 2.69 1.89 -11.72
N LEU A 170 2.07 2.48 -12.77
CA LEU A 170 0.71 2.24 -13.26
C LEU A 170 0.69 1.53 -14.61
#